data_efb32363e86c302c645ce780c9afc296
#
_entry.id   efb32363e86c302c645ce780c9afc296
#
_cell.length_a   1.000
_cell.length_b   1.000
_cell.length_c   1.000
_cell.angle_alpha   90.00
_cell.angle_beta   90.00
_cell.angle_gamma   90.00
#
_symmetry.space_group_name_H-M   'P 1'
#
loop_
_entity.id
_entity.type
_entity.pdbx_description
1 polymer ?
#
loop_
_entity_poly.entity_id
_entity_poly.type
_entity_poly.pdbx_seq_one_letter_code
_entity_poly.pdbx_strand_id
1 'polypeptide(L)'
;MPRILCIDPDANRAEEPVEVLRSAGYEVMLAFSPEVGMALVRLFPPDIVLLDSDLAEPLLPQIRQACPAVPVVLTGEKPVSVEELRWLASHQGAGAQAREARHLPH
;
A
#
# COMPACT_ATOMS: atom_id res chain seq x y z
N MET A 1 2.39 15.31 -3.00
CA MET A 1 1.43 14.30 -3.46
C MET A 1 1.84 12.94 -2.94
N PRO A 2 0.94 12.23 -2.28
CA PRO A 2 1.29 10.93 -1.70
C PRO A 2 1.64 9.92 -2.79
N ARG A 3 2.62 9.11 -2.49
CA ARG A 3 3.08 8.06 -3.37
C ARG A 3 2.62 6.72 -2.79
N ILE A 4 1.93 5.93 -3.60
CA ILE A 4 1.39 4.66 -3.18
C ILE A 4 2.09 3.55 -3.96
N LEU A 5 2.55 2.54 -3.25
CA LEU A 5 3.10 1.36 -3.88
C LEU A 5 2.10 0.22 -3.73
N CYS A 6 1.67 -0.33 -4.85
CA CYS A 6 0.74 -1.44 -4.87
C CYS A 6 1.50 -2.71 -5.25
N ILE A 7 1.52 -3.70 -4.38
CA ILE A 7 2.19 -4.97 -4.62
C ILE A 7 1.12 -6.06 -4.73
N ASP A 8 0.91 -6.56 -5.94
CA ASP A 8 -0.13 -7.55 -6.21
C ASP A 8 0.32 -8.39 -7.40
N PRO A 9 0.36 -9.71 -7.25
CA PRO A 9 0.79 -10.56 -8.37
C PRO A 9 -0.20 -10.61 -9.52
N ASP A 10 -1.44 -10.17 -9.29
CA ASP A 10 -2.48 -10.23 -10.31
C ASP A 10 -2.70 -8.84 -10.90
N ALA A 11 -2.20 -8.64 -12.12
CA ALA A 11 -2.32 -7.35 -12.79
C ALA A 11 -3.77 -6.95 -13.02
N ASN A 12 -4.63 -7.90 -13.34
CA ASN A 12 -6.04 -7.59 -13.59
C ASN A 12 -6.73 -7.11 -12.33
N ARG A 13 -6.41 -7.73 -11.21
CA ARG A 13 -7.02 -7.34 -9.93
C ARG A 13 -6.54 -5.97 -9.48
N ALA A 14 -5.31 -5.63 -9.82
CA ALA A 14 -4.72 -4.37 -9.39
C ALA A 14 -5.15 -3.19 -10.26
N GLU A 15 -5.64 -3.45 -11.46
CA GLU A 15 -5.88 -2.39 -12.43
C GLU A 15 -6.91 -1.38 -11.97
N GLU A 16 -8.03 -1.84 -11.47
CA GLU A 16 -9.10 -0.93 -11.08
C GLU A 16 -8.72 -0.02 -9.92
N PRO A 17 -8.22 -0.54 -8.81
CA PRO A 17 -7.83 0.36 -7.71
C PRO A 17 -6.71 1.33 -8.10
N VAL A 18 -5.80 0.91 -8.95
CA VAL A 18 -4.74 1.80 -9.42
C VAL A 18 -5.32 2.97 -10.20
N GLU A 19 -6.26 2.68 -11.10
CA GLU A 19 -6.90 3.74 -11.88
C GLU A 19 -7.66 4.72 -10.99
N VAL A 20 -8.39 4.20 -10.03
CA VAL A 20 -9.14 5.04 -9.11
C VAL A 20 -8.20 5.97 -8.34
N LEU A 21 -7.09 5.42 -7.87
CA LEU A 21 -6.14 6.21 -7.08
C LEU A 21 -5.46 7.27 -7.94
N ARG A 22 -5.07 6.92 -9.15
CA ARG A 22 -4.45 7.90 -10.04
C ARG A 22 -5.42 9.01 -10.38
N SER A 23 -6.68 8.67 -10.59
CA SER A 23 -7.70 9.67 -10.86
C SER A 23 -7.91 10.60 -9.69
N ALA A 24 -7.66 10.12 -8.49
CA ALA A 24 -7.79 10.93 -7.29
C ALA A 24 -6.54 11.78 -7.02
N GLY A 25 -5.52 11.68 -7.85
CA GLY A 25 -4.35 12.52 -7.72
C GLY A 25 -3.16 11.87 -7.03
N TYR A 26 -3.23 10.58 -6.77
CA TYR A 26 -2.09 9.88 -6.15
C TYR A 26 -1.10 9.41 -7.20
N GLU A 27 0.16 9.41 -6.82
CA GLU A 27 1.20 8.78 -7.62
C GLU A 27 1.24 7.31 -7.24
N VAL A 28 1.01 6.41 -8.21
CA VAL A 28 0.91 4.98 -7.92
C VAL A 28 1.99 4.22 -8.65
N MET A 29 2.77 3.46 -7.91
CA MET A 29 3.71 2.50 -8.46
C MET A 29 3.12 1.11 -8.30
N LEU A 30 3.40 0.24 -9.26
CA LEU A 30 2.80 -1.08 -9.31
C LEU A 30 3.90 -2.12 -9.40
N ALA A 31 3.85 -3.11 -8.52
CA ALA A 31 4.77 -4.23 -8.52
C ALA A 31 3.99 -5.53 -8.56
N PHE A 32 4.39 -6.44 -9.43
CA PHE A 32 3.70 -7.72 -9.58
C PHE A 32 4.43 -8.86 -8.89
N SER A 33 5.51 -8.57 -8.18
CA SER A 33 6.23 -9.59 -7.44
C SER A 33 6.82 -8.99 -6.18
N PRO A 34 7.10 -9.84 -5.18
CA PRO A 34 7.74 -9.34 -3.96
C PRO A 34 9.10 -8.70 -4.22
N GLU A 35 9.87 -9.25 -5.15
CA GLU A 35 11.20 -8.74 -5.44
C GLU A 35 11.12 -7.31 -6.00
N VAL A 36 10.24 -7.10 -6.96
CA VAL A 36 10.06 -5.77 -7.53
C VAL A 36 9.50 -4.83 -6.47
N GLY A 37 8.57 -5.32 -5.66
CA GLY A 37 8.00 -4.51 -4.59
C GLY A 37 9.05 -3.99 -3.64
N MET A 38 9.94 -4.88 -3.18
CA MET A 38 10.98 -4.46 -2.26
C MET A 38 12.01 -3.54 -2.91
N ALA A 39 12.31 -3.77 -4.18
CA ALA A 39 13.19 -2.85 -4.90
C ALA A 39 12.59 -1.45 -4.96
N LEU A 40 11.30 -1.36 -5.25
CA LEU A 40 10.63 -0.06 -5.34
C LEU A 40 10.55 0.63 -3.99
N VAL A 41 10.34 -0.14 -2.91
CA VAL A 41 10.33 0.44 -1.57
C VAL A 41 11.65 1.16 -1.28
N ARG A 42 12.76 0.56 -1.71
CA ARG A 42 14.08 1.13 -1.46
C ARG A 42 14.41 2.28 -2.37
N LEU A 43 14.02 2.19 -3.64
CA LEU A 43 14.38 3.20 -4.63
C LEU A 43 13.47 4.43 -4.56
N PHE A 44 12.20 4.21 -4.30
CA PHE A 44 11.21 5.27 -4.26
C PHE A 44 10.33 5.09 -3.04
N PRO A 45 10.79 5.53 -1.87
CA PRO A 45 10.05 5.27 -0.64
C PRO A 45 8.60 5.74 -0.75
N PRO A 46 7.65 4.84 -0.52
CA PRO A 46 6.25 5.20 -0.64
C PRO A 46 5.71 5.84 0.63
N ASP A 47 4.59 6.50 0.50
CA ASP A 47 3.86 7.03 1.65
C ASP A 47 2.87 6.00 2.18
N ILE A 48 2.40 5.11 1.31
CA ILE A 48 1.46 4.04 1.67
C ILE A 48 1.79 2.83 0.81
N VAL A 49 1.70 1.64 1.41
CA VAL A 49 1.85 0.40 0.67
C VAL A 49 0.53 -0.35 0.68
N LEU A 50 0.04 -0.71 -0.50
CA LEU A 50 -1.07 -1.62 -0.65
C LEU A 50 -0.49 -2.99 -0.95
N LEU A 51 -0.72 -3.94 -0.07
CA LEU A 51 -0.10 -5.24 -0.16
C LEU A 51 -1.17 -6.33 -0.25
N ASP A 52 -1.08 -7.14 -1.30
CA ASP A 52 -2.00 -8.27 -1.43
C ASP A 52 -1.83 -9.18 -0.22
N SER A 53 -2.96 -9.58 0.37
CA SER A 53 -2.94 -10.34 1.62
C SER A 53 -2.23 -11.68 1.46
N ASP A 54 -2.22 -12.25 0.27
CA ASP A 54 -1.53 -13.51 0.03
C ASP A 54 -0.02 -13.36 0.13
N LEU A 55 0.49 -12.14 -0.02
CA LEU A 55 1.91 -11.87 0.08
C LEU A 55 2.31 -11.30 1.44
N ALA A 56 1.34 -11.10 2.33
CA ALA A 56 1.59 -10.38 3.56
C ALA A 56 2.56 -11.10 4.48
N GLU A 57 2.39 -12.41 4.61
CA GLU A 57 3.19 -13.17 5.57
C GLU A 57 4.69 -13.05 5.31
N PRO A 58 5.15 -13.30 4.08
CA PRO A 58 6.59 -13.18 3.83
C PRO A 58 7.07 -11.74 3.70
N LEU A 59 6.21 -10.84 3.26
CA LEU A 59 6.65 -9.51 2.83
C LEU A 59 6.47 -8.43 3.87
N LEU A 60 5.43 -8.54 4.69
CA LEU A 60 5.12 -7.49 5.63
C LEU A 60 6.27 -7.18 6.60
N PRO A 61 6.94 -8.17 7.19
CA PRO A 61 8.06 -7.85 8.07
C PRO A 61 9.19 -7.13 7.34
N GLN A 62 9.44 -7.48 6.08
CA GLN A 62 10.49 -6.84 5.31
C GLN A 62 10.15 -5.39 5.01
N ILE A 63 8.89 -5.13 4.68
CA ILE A 63 8.46 -3.76 4.41
C ILE A 63 8.55 -2.93 5.68
N ARG A 64 8.12 -3.47 6.80
CA ARG A 64 8.18 -2.75 8.06
C ARG A 64 9.61 -2.43 8.47
N GLN A 65 10.53 -3.32 8.15
CA GLN A 65 11.94 -3.09 8.44
C GLN A 65 12.51 -1.99 7.55
N ALA A 66 12.12 -2.00 6.27
CA ALA A 66 12.65 -1.03 5.32
C ALA A 66 12.03 0.36 5.51
N CYS A 67 10.76 0.43 5.88
CA CYS A 67 10.08 1.71 6.06
C CYS A 67 9.07 1.59 7.22
N PRO A 68 9.58 1.66 8.45
CA PRO A 68 8.74 1.39 9.63
C PRO A 68 7.61 2.38 9.85
N ALA A 69 7.72 3.59 9.32
CA ALA A 69 6.69 4.60 9.52
C ALA A 69 5.59 4.56 8.46
N VAL A 70 5.74 3.75 7.44
CA VAL A 70 4.80 3.73 6.32
C VAL A 70 3.65 2.77 6.62
N PRO A 71 2.40 3.23 6.55
CA PRO A 71 1.26 2.34 6.75
C PRO A 71 1.15 1.34 5.61
N VAL A 72 0.81 0.11 5.97
CA VAL A 72 0.61 -0.97 5.01
C VAL A 72 -0.85 -1.40 5.09
N VAL A 73 -1.53 -1.35 3.94
CA VAL A 73 -2.93 -1.72 3.85
C VAL A 73 -3.01 -3.05 3.10
N LEU A 74 -3.60 -4.04 3.75
CA LEU A 74 -3.75 -5.35 3.12
C LEU A 74 -4.97 -5.35 2.21
N THR A 75 -4.78 -5.83 0.99
CA THR A 75 -5.86 -5.89 0.01
C THR A 75 -6.14 -7.35 -0.33
N GLY A 76 -7.23 -7.60 -1.03
CA GLY A 76 -7.55 -8.94 -1.48
C GLY A 76 -9.02 -9.24 -1.44
N GLU A 77 -9.66 -9.03 -0.31
CA GLU A 77 -11.08 -9.34 -0.17
C GLU A 77 -11.95 -8.14 -0.46
N LYS A 78 -11.49 -6.96 -0.08
CA LYS A 78 -12.26 -5.75 -0.25
C LYS A 78 -11.45 -4.72 -1.00
N PRO A 79 -12.10 -3.96 -1.87
CA PRO A 79 -11.40 -2.83 -2.47
C PRO A 79 -11.07 -1.79 -1.42
N VAL A 80 -9.95 -1.12 -1.60
CA VAL A 80 -9.53 -0.06 -0.69
C VAL A 80 -10.14 1.24 -1.17
N SER A 81 -10.79 1.96 -0.28
CA SER A 81 -11.43 3.21 -0.66
C SER A 81 -10.43 4.35 -0.68
N VAL A 82 -10.71 5.35 -1.50
CA VAL A 82 -9.88 6.55 -1.55
C VAL A 82 -9.90 7.26 -0.20
N GLU A 83 -11.03 7.20 0.49
CA GLU A 83 -11.15 7.86 1.79
C GLU A 83 -10.23 7.24 2.82
N GLU A 84 -10.12 5.91 2.83
CA GLU A 84 -9.19 5.24 3.72
C GLU A 84 -7.76 5.66 3.44
N LEU A 85 -7.40 5.75 2.17
CA LEU A 85 -6.05 6.14 1.79
C LEU A 85 -5.77 7.58 2.16
N ARG A 86 -6.76 8.46 2.00
CA ARG A 86 -6.60 9.85 2.41
C ARG A 86 -6.36 9.96 3.92
N TRP A 87 -7.11 9.18 4.66
CA TRP A 87 -6.96 9.19 6.11
C TRP A 87 -5.55 8.74 6.49
N LEU A 88 -5.08 7.67 5.87
CA LEU A 88 -3.75 7.15 6.16
C LEU A 88 -2.67 8.15 5.79
N ALA A 89 -2.81 8.80 4.65
CA ALA A 89 -1.83 9.79 4.21
C ALA A 89 -1.79 10.98 5.17
N SER A 90 -2.95 11.40 5.69
CA SER A 90 -3.03 12.51 6.64
C SER A 90 -2.42 12.16 7.98
N HIS A 91 -2.43 10.89 8.34
CA HIS A 91 -1.95 10.43 9.64
C HIS A 91 -0.63 9.69 9.53
N GLN A 92 0.12 10.01 8.50
CA GLN A 92 1.43 9.41 8.29
C GLN A 92 2.33 9.71 9.48
N GLY A 93 3.06 8.72 9.89
CA GLY A 93 3.91 8.89 11.05
C GLY A 93 3.22 8.42 12.32
N ALA A 94 2.03 8.93 12.58
CA ALA A 94 1.24 8.43 13.70
C ALA A 94 0.58 7.11 13.35
N GLY A 95 0.46 6.82 12.07
CA GLY A 95 -0.23 5.64 11.61
C GLY A 95 0.60 4.38 11.62
N ALA A 96 1.86 4.46 12.03
CA ALA A 96 2.72 3.30 12.01
C ALA A 96 2.14 2.14 12.81
N GLN A 97 1.40 2.43 13.85
CA GLN A 97 0.77 1.39 14.66
C GLN A 97 -0.52 0.89 14.07
N ALA A 98 -1.15 1.69 13.23
CA ALA A 98 -2.45 1.34 12.65
C ALA A 98 -2.33 0.90 11.21
N ARG A 99 -1.23 0.33 10.86
CA ARG A 99 -0.94 -0.03 9.47
C ARG A 99 -1.78 -1.17 8.94
N GLU A 100 -2.48 -1.87 9.76
CA GLU A 100 -3.36 -2.89 9.23
C GLU A 100 -4.68 -2.25 8.87
N ALA A 101 -5.04 -2.35 7.61
CA ALA A 101 -6.23 -1.70 7.09
C ALA A 101 -7.50 -2.10 7.83
N ARG A 102 -7.56 -3.32 8.30
CA ARG A 102 -8.76 -3.81 8.97
C ARG A 102 -9.01 -3.13 10.29
N HIS A 103 -8.09 -2.33 10.77
CA HIS A 103 -8.24 -1.59 12.02
C HIS A 103 -8.61 -0.14 11.79
N LEU A 104 -8.84 0.25 10.56
CA LEU A 104 -9.22 1.61 10.27
C LEU A 104 -10.61 1.89 10.80
N PRO A 105 -10.84 3.10 11.28
CA PRO A 105 -12.20 3.47 11.71
C PRO A 105 -13.15 3.48 10.54
N HIS A 106 -14.37 3.19 10.82
CA HIS A 106 -15.42 3.13 9.81
C HIS A 106 -16.41 4.24 9.97
#